data_4b3a2ac8fbe50ca713ea233bfee0d897
#
_entry.id   4b3a2ac8fbe50ca713ea233bfee0d897
#
_cell.length_a   1.000
_cell.length_b   1.000
_cell.length_c   1.000
_cell.angle_alpha   90.00
_cell.angle_beta   90.00
_cell.angle_gamma   90.00
#
_symmetry.space_group_name_H-M   'P 1'
#
loop_
_entity.id
_entity.type
_entity.pdbx_description
1 polymer ?
#
loop_
_entity_poly.entity_id
_entity_poly.type
_entity_poly.pdbx_seq_one_letter_code
_entity_poly.pdbx_strand_id
1 'polypeptide(L)'
;MDGIRKKLYQKTISYINNLSVHSRYFILENRTHYPVTKVRRDAMKIGFIGAGKVGFSLGKYFAENGQNVCGYYSEFEHDAVEAAEFTNSKEYKEINDLIADSDVIFLTVSDGQIKSVWNQLKSQHIKNKIICHCSGAMSSDVF
;
A
#
# COMPACT_ATOMS: atom_id res chain seq x y z
N MET A 1 4.28 12.53 18.75
CA MET A 1 3.86 12.86 17.36
C MET A 1 3.57 14.34 17.32
N ASP A 2 4.25 15.11 16.47
CA ASP A 2 4.03 16.53 16.40
C ASP A 2 2.66 16.89 15.80
N GLY A 3 2.16 18.10 16.07
CA GLY A 3 0.81 18.51 15.64
C GLY A 3 0.62 18.56 14.13
N ILE A 4 1.71 18.66 13.35
CA ILE A 4 1.70 18.72 11.90
C ILE A 4 1.44 17.32 11.32
N ARG A 5 2.08 16.30 11.87
CA ARG A 5 1.87 14.89 11.46
C ARG A 5 0.46 14.41 11.81
N LYS A 6 -0.06 14.79 12.98
CA LYS A 6 -1.44 14.49 13.37
C LYS A 6 -2.47 15.12 12.42
N LYS A 7 -2.23 16.36 11.99
CA LYS A 7 -3.11 17.09 11.05
C LYS A 7 -3.09 16.50 9.64
N LEU A 8 -1.90 16.07 9.17
CA LEU A 8 -1.72 15.37 7.89
C LEU A 8 -2.39 13.99 7.92
N TYR A 9 -2.22 13.23 9.00
CA TYR A 9 -2.89 11.96 9.22
C TYR A 9 -4.41 12.08 9.11
N GLN A 10 -5.02 13.05 9.82
CA GLN A 10 -6.46 13.29 9.77
C GLN A 10 -6.96 13.69 8.38
N LYS A 11 -6.17 14.48 7.64
CA LYS A 11 -6.51 14.89 6.27
C LYS A 11 -6.42 13.72 5.29
N THR A 12 -5.44 12.84 5.44
CA THR A 12 -5.27 11.64 4.62
C THR A 12 -6.36 10.62 4.89
N ILE A 13 -6.75 10.41 6.15
CA ILE A 13 -7.90 9.57 6.54
C ILE A 13 -9.20 10.08 5.92
N SER A 14 -9.46 11.39 5.95
CA SER A 14 -10.64 11.98 5.31
C SER A 14 -10.66 11.74 3.80
N TYR A 15 -9.50 11.81 3.15
CA TYR A 15 -9.36 11.54 1.72
C TYR A 15 -9.59 10.06 1.39
N ILE A 16 -9.03 9.15 2.20
CA ILE A 16 -9.20 7.70 2.05
C ILE A 16 -10.66 7.28 2.28
N ASN A 17 -11.33 7.86 3.27
CA ASN A 17 -12.74 7.58 3.52
C ASN A 17 -13.62 8.02 2.34
N ASN A 18 -13.29 9.11 1.67
CA ASN A 18 -13.97 9.54 0.43
C ASN A 18 -13.66 8.61 -0.75
N LEU A 19 -12.43 8.10 -0.88
CA LEU A 19 -12.05 7.11 -1.89
C LEU A 19 -12.74 5.75 -1.64
N SER A 20 -12.92 5.36 -0.39
CA SER A 20 -13.57 4.09 -0.05
C SER A 20 -15.05 4.06 -0.46
N VAL A 21 -15.71 5.19 -0.55
CA VAL A 21 -17.08 5.29 -1.04
C VAL A 21 -17.15 5.00 -2.55
N HIS A 22 -16.18 5.47 -3.34
CA HIS A 22 -16.09 5.18 -4.78
C HIS A 22 -15.62 3.74 -5.05
N SER A 23 -14.71 3.23 -4.26
CA SER A 23 -14.20 1.85 -4.37
C SER A 23 -15.26 0.81 -4.00
N ARG A 24 -16.19 1.11 -3.11
CA ARG A 24 -17.33 0.22 -2.80
C ARG A 24 -18.28 0.05 -3.99
N TYR A 25 -18.45 1.07 -4.81
CA TYR A 25 -19.27 0.98 -6.03
C TYR A 25 -18.58 0.15 -7.11
N PHE A 26 -17.26 0.26 -7.27
CA PHE A 26 -16.53 -0.50 -8.28
C PHE A 26 -16.49 -2.01 -7.99
N ILE A 27 -16.44 -2.40 -6.71
CA ILE A 27 -16.46 -3.83 -6.29
C ILE A 27 -17.86 -4.44 -6.46
N LEU A 28 -18.92 -3.63 -6.45
CA LEU A 28 -20.31 -4.14 -6.57
C LEU A 28 -20.76 -4.32 -8.02
N GLU A 29 -20.21 -3.58 -8.98
CA GLU A 29 -20.61 -3.67 -10.39
C GLU A 29 -19.98 -4.84 -11.16
N ASN A 30 -18.83 -5.36 -10.72
CA ASN A 30 -18.17 -6.50 -11.37
C ASN A 30 -18.42 -7.86 -10.71
N ARG A 31 -19.60 -8.06 -10.10
CA ARG A 31 -20.03 -9.38 -9.64
C ARG A 31 -20.51 -10.27 -10.78
N THR A 32 -19.63 -10.73 -11.64
CA THR A 32 -19.84 -11.94 -12.42
C THR A 32 -19.21 -13.13 -11.69
N HIS A 33 -20.06 -13.87 -11.00
CA HIS A 33 -19.97 -15.31 -10.68
C HIS A 33 -18.58 -15.92 -10.41
N TYR A 34 -17.79 -15.35 -9.47
CA TYR A 34 -16.83 -16.18 -8.77
C TYR A 34 -17.42 -16.57 -7.41
N PRO A 35 -17.45 -17.87 -7.06
CA PRO A 35 -17.77 -18.24 -5.70
C PRO A 35 -16.75 -17.56 -4.80
N VAL A 36 -17.22 -16.63 -3.96
CA VAL A 36 -16.42 -16.08 -2.89
C VAL A 36 -16.18 -17.21 -1.90
N THR A 37 -15.25 -18.11 -2.25
CA THR A 37 -14.59 -18.90 -1.23
C THR A 37 -14.11 -17.89 -0.23
N LYS A 38 -14.51 -18.06 1.01
CA LYS A 38 -14.16 -17.23 2.18
C LYS A 38 -12.65 -17.01 2.18
N VAL A 39 -12.19 -16.03 1.37
CA VAL A 39 -10.80 -15.58 1.38
C VAL A 39 -10.62 -15.09 2.81
N ARG A 40 -9.79 -15.80 3.57
CA ARG A 40 -9.41 -15.40 4.91
C ARG A 40 -8.83 -14.00 4.80
N ARG A 41 -9.62 -12.99 5.17
CA ARG A 41 -9.16 -11.58 5.20
C ARG A 41 -7.92 -11.41 6.09
N ASP A 42 -7.73 -12.37 6.99
CA ASP A 42 -6.65 -12.40 7.98
C ASP A 42 -5.30 -12.88 7.42
N ALA A 43 -5.20 -13.14 6.12
CA ALA A 43 -4.01 -13.76 5.53
C ALA A 43 -3.27 -12.90 4.49
N MET A 44 -3.89 -11.87 3.90
CA MET A 44 -3.23 -11.06 2.86
C MET A 44 -2.22 -10.11 3.51
N LYS A 45 -0.96 -10.23 3.08
CA LYS A 45 0.14 -9.40 3.55
C LYS A 45 0.26 -8.16 2.68
N ILE A 46 0.23 -7.00 3.28
CA ILE A 46 0.32 -5.70 2.61
C ILE A 46 1.72 -5.13 2.80
N GLY A 47 2.43 -4.94 1.69
CA GLY A 47 3.72 -4.27 1.67
C GLY A 47 3.64 -2.90 1.02
N PHE A 48 4.54 -2.01 1.43
CA PHE A 48 4.63 -0.65 0.91
C PHE A 48 5.99 -0.39 0.28
N ILE A 49 5.99 0.09 -0.95
CA ILE A 49 7.16 0.66 -1.61
C ILE A 49 7.03 2.17 -1.56
N GLY A 50 7.87 2.80 -0.74
CA GLY A 50 7.78 4.19 -0.34
C GLY A 50 7.15 4.38 1.03
N ALA A 51 7.93 4.93 1.97
CA ALA A 51 7.53 5.18 3.35
C ALA A 51 7.26 6.66 3.64
N GLY A 52 7.01 7.46 2.59
CA GLY A 52 6.65 8.86 2.74
C GLY A 52 5.27 9.06 3.37
N LYS A 53 4.77 10.29 3.35
CA LYS A 53 3.52 10.68 4.04
C LYS A 53 2.32 9.80 3.72
N VAL A 54 2.17 9.37 2.46
CA VAL A 54 1.04 8.52 2.03
C VAL A 54 1.22 7.10 2.55
N GLY A 55 2.39 6.49 2.32
CA GLY A 55 2.68 5.12 2.79
C GLY A 55 2.57 4.99 4.29
N PHE A 56 3.15 5.95 5.02
CA PHE A 56 3.07 6.02 6.49
C PHE A 56 1.62 6.10 6.99
N SER A 57 0.81 7.03 6.44
CA SER A 57 -0.57 7.23 6.90
C SER A 57 -1.48 6.07 6.51
N LEU A 58 -1.32 5.53 5.31
CA LEU A 58 -2.14 4.42 4.80
C LEU A 58 -1.82 3.12 5.54
N GLY A 59 -0.53 2.84 5.76
CA GLY A 59 -0.11 1.67 6.51
C GLY A 59 -0.59 1.70 7.96
N LYS A 60 -0.53 2.87 8.62
CA LYS A 60 -1.10 3.04 9.96
C LYS A 60 -2.60 2.78 9.98
N TYR A 61 -3.33 3.34 9.00
CA TYR A 61 -4.76 3.09 8.86
C TYR A 61 -5.07 1.60 8.71
N PHE A 62 -4.31 0.88 7.87
CA PHE A 62 -4.50 -0.55 7.69
C PHE A 62 -4.20 -1.34 8.97
N ALA A 63 -3.09 -1.04 9.64
CA ALA A 63 -2.71 -1.70 10.89
C ALA A 63 -3.77 -1.50 11.99
N GLU A 64 -4.28 -0.26 12.16
CA GLU A 64 -5.33 0.07 13.12
C GLU A 64 -6.68 -0.61 12.81
N ASN A 65 -6.92 -0.96 11.54
CA ASN A 65 -8.11 -1.68 11.11
C ASN A 65 -7.88 -3.19 10.97
N GLY A 66 -6.84 -3.73 11.63
CA GLY A 66 -6.58 -5.15 11.72
C GLY A 66 -6.13 -5.81 10.41
N GLN A 67 -5.61 -5.03 9.45
CA GLN A 67 -5.00 -5.57 8.24
C GLN A 67 -3.55 -5.94 8.51
N ASN A 68 -3.06 -6.98 7.84
CA ASN A 68 -1.70 -7.46 8.01
C ASN A 68 -0.72 -6.64 7.17
N VAL A 69 -0.17 -5.57 7.76
CA VAL A 69 0.93 -4.80 7.17
C VAL A 69 2.23 -5.56 7.41
N CYS A 70 2.81 -6.15 6.36
CA CYS A 70 4.08 -6.88 6.51
C CYS A 70 5.28 -5.93 6.62
N GLY A 71 5.24 -4.77 5.98
CA GLY A 71 6.29 -3.75 6.17
C GLY A 71 6.51 -2.80 5.00
N TYR A 72 7.67 -2.16 5.04
CA TYR A 72 8.05 -1.07 4.15
C TYR A 72 9.43 -1.28 3.54
N TYR A 73 9.54 -0.90 2.27
CA TYR A 73 10.79 -0.61 1.59
C TYR A 73 10.80 0.86 1.17
N SER A 74 11.88 1.57 1.37
CA SER A 74 12.05 2.95 0.93
C SER A 74 13.49 3.18 0.44
N GLU A 75 13.66 4.11 -0.50
CA GLU A 75 14.97 4.60 -0.91
C GLU A 75 15.75 5.23 0.26
N PHE A 76 15.02 5.85 1.19
CA PHE A 76 15.57 6.37 2.43
C PHE A 76 15.27 5.38 3.56
N GLU A 77 16.31 4.67 4.03
CA GLU A 77 16.21 3.63 5.06
C GLU A 77 15.49 4.14 6.32
N HIS A 78 15.82 5.35 6.79
CA HIS A 78 15.21 5.92 7.99
C HIS A 78 13.68 6.08 7.88
N ASP A 79 13.14 6.37 6.70
CA ASP A 79 11.70 6.49 6.49
C ASP A 79 11.03 5.12 6.61
N ALA A 80 11.66 4.05 6.10
CA ALA A 80 11.15 2.68 6.20
C ALA A 80 11.18 2.20 7.66
N VAL A 81 12.25 2.50 8.40
CA VAL A 81 12.38 2.19 9.84
C VAL A 81 11.28 2.89 10.63
N GLU A 82 11.11 4.22 10.47
CA GLU A 82 10.10 4.99 11.20
C GLU A 82 8.68 4.46 10.92
N ALA A 83 8.38 4.16 9.66
CA ALA A 83 7.07 3.64 9.28
C ALA A 83 6.82 2.22 9.82
N ALA A 84 7.84 1.36 9.80
CA ALA A 84 7.77 0.01 10.32
C ALA A 84 7.54 -0.01 11.83
N GLU A 85 8.28 0.79 12.60
CA GLU A 85 8.09 0.96 14.03
C GLU A 85 6.68 1.47 14.36
N PHE A 86 6.21 2.47 13.61
CA PHE A 86 4.91 3.09 13.82
C PHE A 86 3.74 2.15 13.57
N THR A 87 3.89 1.18 12.68
CA THR A 87 2.87 0.19 12.32
C THR A 87 3.10 -1.18 12.95
N ASN A 88 4.15 -1.33 13.77
CA ASN A 88 4.59 -2.60 14.33
C ASN A 88 4.76 -3.67 13.25
N SER A 89 5.45 -3.29 12.18
CA SER A 89 5.73 -4.12 11.01
C SER A 89 7.25 -4.20 10.74
N LYS A 90 7.65 -4.71 9.59
CA LYS A 90 9.06 -4.94 9.26
C LYS A 90 9.60 -3.88 8.30
N GLU A 91 10.83 -3.44 8.51
CA GLU A 91 11.63 -2.76 7.50
C GLU A 91 12.24 -3.80 6.56
N TYR A 92 12.24 -3.50 5.26
CA TYR A 92 12.92 -4.30 4.22
C TYR A 92 14.05 -3.48 3.62
N LYS A 93 15.27 -4.04 3.64
CA LYS A 93 16.46 -3.43 3.00
C LYS A 93 16.47 -3.68 1.49
N GLU A 94 15.90 -4.79 1.07
CA GLU A 94 15.83 -5.19 -0.32
C GLU A 94 14.37 -5.24 -0.79
N ILE A 95 14.12 -4.62 -1.94
CA ILE A 95 12.76 -4.59 -2.54
C ILE A 95 12.24 -5.99 -2.83
N ASN A 96 13.13 -6.93 -3.20
CA ASN A 96 12.77 -8.31 -3.52
C ASN A 96 12.24 -9.07 -2.31
N ASP A 97 12.76 -8.78 -1.12
CA ASP A 97 12.31 -9.41 0.13
C ASP A 97 10.89 -8.94 0.48
N LEU A 98 10.62 -7.64 0.31
CA LEU A 98 9.26 -7.10 0.47
C LEU A 98 8.30 -7.75 -0.54
N ILE A 99 8.71 -7.85 -1.82
CA ILE A 99 7.89 -8.46 -2.87
C ILE A 99 7.58 -9.93 -2.50
N ALA A 100 8.58 -10.68 -2.07
CA ALA A 100 8.40 -12.09 -1.70
C ALA A 100 7.37 -12.26 -0.57
N ASP A 101 7.42 -11.39 0.42
CA ASP A 101 6.58 -11.45 1.63
C ASP A 101 5.16 -10.88 1.43
N SER A 102 4.92 -10.11 0.37
CA SER A 102 3.64 -9.40 0.18
C SER A 102 2.70 -10.12 -0.77
N ASP A 103 1.40 -10.04 -0.53
CA ASP A 103 0.33 -10.40 -1.47
C ASP A 103 -0.20 -9.17 -2.20
N VAL A 104 -0.25 -8.03 -1.50
CA VAL A 104 -0.64 -6.72 -2.01
C VAL A 104 0.52 -5.76 -1.83
N ILE A 105 0.89 -5.03 -2.88
CA ILE A 105 1.97 -4.06 -2.85
C ILE A 105 1.43 -2.69 -3.21
N PHE A 106 1.58 -1.74 -2.30
CA PHE A 106 1.24 -0.34 -2.54
C PHE A 106 2.48 0.45 -2.95
N LEU A 107 2.41 1.07 -4.13
CA LEU A 107 3.39 2.07 -4.58
C LEU A 107 2.98 3.43 -4.03
N THR A 108 3.64 3.84 -2.97
CA THR A 108 3.40 5.12 -2.26
C THR A 108 4.57 6.09 -2.43
N VAL A 109 5.25 5.97 -3.56
CA VAL A 109 6.28 6.88 -4.06
C VAL A 109 5.64 8.09 -4.76
N SER A 110 6.43 9.09 -5.13
CA SER A 110 5.96 10.22 -5.94
C SER A 110 5.48 9.76 -7.33
N ASP A 111 4.55 10.50 -7.94
CA ASP A 111 3.99 10.18 -9.25
C ASP A 111 5.09 9.97 -10.30
N GLY A 112 6.13 10.80 -10.29
CA GLY A 112 7.27 10.67 -11.20
C GLY A 112 8.09 9.38 -11.05
N GLN A 113 8.00 8.73 -9.90
CA GLN A 113 8.73 7.49 -9.59
C GLN A 113 7.91 6.22 -9.86
N ILE A 114 6.58 6.29 -9.93
CA ILE A 114 5.71 5.12 -10.08
C ILE A 114 6.13 4.27 -11.28
N LYS A 115 6.35 4.88 -12.45
CA LYS A 115 6.74 4.16 -13.67
C LYS A 115 8.13 3.50 -13.54
N SER A 116 9.07 4.15 -12.87
CA SER A 116 10.40 3.59 -12.63
C SER A 116 10.32 2.38 -11.70
N VAL A 117 9.60 2.51 -10.59
CA VAL A 117 9.38 1.41 -9.65
C VAL A 117 8.64 0.26 -10.32
N TRP A 118 7.61 0.53 -11.12
CA TRP A 118 6.91 -0.49 -11.89
C TRP A 118 7.84 -1.25 -12.84
N ASN A 119 8.74 -0.55 -13.53
CA ASN A 119 9.72 -1.18 -14.43
C ASN A 119 10.68 -2.12 -13.69
N GLN A 120 10.99 -1.85 -12.43
CA GLN A 120 11.75 -2.76 -11.58
C GLN A 120 10.89 -3.96 -11.15
N LEU A 121 9.64 -3.72 -10.74
CA LEU A 121 8.73 -4.76 -10.26
C LEU A 121 8.37 -5.79 -11.33
N LYS A 122 8.05 -5.35 -12.55
CA LYS A 122 7.60 -6.24 -13.63
C LYS A 122 8.64 -7.28 -14.07
N SER A 123 9.92 -7.05 -13.75
CA SER A 123 11.01 -8.01 -13.96
C SER A 123 11.14 -9.04 -12.84
N GLN A 124 10.38 -8.90 -11.75
CA GLN A 124 10.43 -9.74 -10.56
C GLN A 124 9.29 -10.76 -10.53
N HIS A 125 9.28 -11.63 -9.53
CA HIS A 125 8.25 -12.64 -9.33
C HIS A 125 6.97 -12.04 -8.74
N ILE A 126 6.24 -11.20 -9.51
CA ILE A 126 5.00 -10.54 -9.09
C ILE A 126 3.72 -11.28 -9.51
N LYS A 127 3.85 -12.47 -10.08
CA LYS A 127 2.69 -13.28 -10.47
C LYS A 127 1.80 -13.56 -9.25
N ASN A 128 0.50 -13.37 -9.42
CA ASN A 128 -0.54 -13.51 -8.39
C ASN A 128 -0.49 -12.44 -7.27
N LYS A 129 0.26 -11.37 -7.42
CA LYS A 129 0.26 -10.23 -6.49
C LYS A 129 -0.64 -9.12 -7.00
N ILE A 130 -1.24 -8.39 -6.09
CA ILE A 130 -2.03 -7.19 -6.39
C ILE A 130 -1.11 -5.99 -6.26
N ILE A 131 -0.99 -5.19 -7.32
CA ILE A 131 -0.21 -3.96 -7.31
C ILE A 131 -1.14 -2.77 -7.35
N CYS A 132 -0.95 -1.83 -6.44
CA CYS A 132 -1.74 -0.62 -6.31
C CYS A 132 -0.83 0.62 -6.33
N HIS A 133 -1.30 1.74 -6.83
CA HIS A 133 -0.68 3.05 -6.62
C HIS A 133 -1.69 4.04 -6.04
N CYS A 134 -1.18 5.11 -5.43
CA CYS A 134 -1.99 6.14 -4.76
C CYS A 134 -1.99 7.48 -5.53
N SER A 135 -1.55 7.50 -6.79
CA SER A 135 -1.60 8.70 -7.62
C SER A 135 -3.05 9.02 -7.99
N GLY A 136 -3.45 10.28 -7.80
CA GLY A 136 -4.72 10.79 -8.30
C GLY A 136 -4.66 11.27 -9.76
N ALA A 137 -3.45 11.34 -10.34
CA ALA A 137 -3.21 11.84 -11.70
C ALA A 137 -2.95 10.73 -12.73
N MET A 138 -2.75 9.49 -12.29
CA MET A 138 -2.44 8.34 -13.13
C MET A 138 -3.56 7.31 -13.08
N SER A 139 -3.84 6.68 -14.24
CA SER A 139 -4.70 5.50 -14.30
C SER A 139 -3.87 4.22 -14.09
N SER A 140 -4.56 3.09 -13.90
CA SER A 140 -3.93 1.76 -13.83
C SER A 140 -3.18 1.34 -15.10
N ASP A 141 -3.35 2.08 -16.21
CA ASP A 141 -2.66 1.82 -17.48
C ASP A 141 -1.14 2.06 -17.41
N VAL A 142 -0.66 2.59 -16.27
CA VAL A 142 0.77 2.70 -15.98
C VAL A 142 1.41 1.32 -15.76
N PHE A 143 0.64 0.31 -15.39
CA PHE A 143 1.01 -1.10 -15.17
C PHE A 143 0.88 -1.95 -16.46
#